data_f48e102135f330ef2c4ab57fa26e461b
#
_entry.id   f48e102135f330ef2c4ab57fa26e461b
#
_cell.length_a   1.000
_cell.length_b   1.000
_cell.length_c   1.000
_cell.angle_alpha   90.00
_cell.angle_beta   90.00
_cell.angle_gamma   90.00
#
_symmetry.space_group_name_H-M   'P 1'
#
loop_
_entity.id
_entity.type
_entity.pdbx_description
1 polymer ?
#
loop_
_entity_poly.entity_id
_entity_poly.type
_entity_poly.pdbx_seq_one_letter_code
_entity_poly.pdbx_strand_id
1 'polypeptide(L)'
;IETLLINLPKEIATPEELKQLYGDRWKIETNYDRLKNKLHIEKFSGKKKIIIEQDFYSHIYLFNVLIALKHDAEQQITRKPKETTKYKCEYKTNINTLIGNIKEEMFRLLTDDKEEINIAIQDILNIASKDLVYTKINPPTNEEREKDKYYHKKCKSNIQDSF
;
A
#
# COMPACT_ATOMS: atom_id res chain seq x y z
N ILE A 1 23.95 -10.07 -12.08
CA ILE A 1 24.28 -8.76 -12.70
C ILE A 1 23.02 -8.37 -13.49
N GLU A 2 22.43 -7.23 -13.13
CA GLU A 2 21.32 -6.65 -13.88
C GLU A 2 21.88 -5.65 -14.85
N THR A 3 21.44 -5.72 -16.12
CA THR A 3 21.87 -4.78 -17.16
C THR A 3 20.64 -4.01 -17.63
N LEU A 4 20.73 -2.68 -17.58
CA LEU A 4 19.68 -1.78 -18.05
C LEU A 4 20.08 -1.22 -19.41
N LEU A 5 19.23 -1.42 -20.42
CA LEU A 5 19.35 -0.75 -21.73
C LEU A 5 18.41 0.45 -21.74
N ILE A 6 18.95 1.62 -22.01
CA ILE A 6 18.22 2.88 -22.03
C ILE A 6 18.48 3.62 -23.34
N ASN A 7 17.50 4.40 -23.77
CA ASN A 7 17.60 5.28 -24.93
C ASN A 7 17.61 6.77 -24.54
N LEU A 8 17.80 7.08 -23.25
CA LEU A 8 17.90 8.45 -22.77
C LEU A 8 19.30 9.01 -23.02
N PRO A 9 19.43 10.28 -23.38
CA PRO A 9 20.71 10.97 -23.41
C PRO A 9 21.39 10.96 -22.04
N LYS A 10 22.70 10.87 -22.00
CA LYS A 10 23.48 10.78 -20.76
C LYS A 10 23.37 12.01 -19.86
N GLU A 11 22.96 13.13 -20.45
CA GLU A 11 22.79 14.42 -19.76
C GLU A 11 21.48 14.50 -18.97
N ILE A 12 20.53 13.57 -19.21
CA ILE A 12 19.20 13.61 -18.56
C ILE A 12 19.23 12.93 -17.19
N ALA A 13 20.00 11.85 -17.05
CA ALA A 13 20.06 11.12 -15.79
C ALA A 13 21.40 10.40 -15.62
N THR A 14 21.91 10.39 -14.40
CA THR A 14 23.09 9.63 -14.01
C THR A 14 22.78 8.13 -13.89
N PRO A 15 23.78 7.24 -13.96
CA PRO A 15 23.58 5.81 -13.74
C PRO A 15 22.93 5.48 -12.39
N GLU A 16 23.25 6.25 -11.34
CA GLU A 16 22.70 6.12 -9.99
C GLU A 16 21.22 6.46 -9.95
N GLU A 17 20.81 7.56 -10.58
CA GLU A 17 19.40 7.96 -10.71
C GLU A 17 18.60 6.94 -11.52
N LEU A 18 19.17 6.41 -12.59
CA LEU A 18 18.54 5.37 -13.40
C LEU A 18 18.36 4.06 -12.62
N LYS A 19 19.34 3.68 -11.81
CA LYS A 19 19.23 2.53 -10.92
C LYS A 19 18.14 2.71 -9.88
N GLN A 20 18.03 3.90 -9.31
CA GLN A 20 16.96 4.23 -8.36
C GLN A 20 15.59 4.20 -9.04
N LEU A 21 15.45 4.82 -10.20
CA LEU A 21 14.21 4.82 -10.97
C LEU A 21 13.76 3.39 -11.35
N TYR A 22 14.71 2.54 -11.74
CA TYR A 22 14.43 1.13 -12.01
C TYR A 22 13.99 0.39 -10.76
N GLY A 23 14.62 0.66 -9.63
CA GLY A 23 14.20 0.12 -8.33
C GLY A 23 12.77 0.51 -7.94
N ASP A 24 12.34 1.72 -8.32
CA ASP A 24 10.99 2.21 -8.06
C ASP A 24 9.90 1.45 -8.83
N ARG A 25 10.25 0.70 -9.89
CA ARG A 25 9.35 -0.23 -10.58
C ARG A 25 8.67 -1.21 -9.62
N TRP A 26 9.40 -1.69 -8.60
CA TRP A 26 8.87 -2.60 -7.59
C TRP A 26 7.73 -1.97 -6.76
N LYS A 27 7.65 -0.64 -6.70
CA LYS A 27 6.54 0.06 -6.03
C LYS A 27 5.22 -0.20 -6.76
N ILE A 28 5.25 -0.34 -8.08
CA ILE A 28 4.07 -0.67 -8.90
C ILE A 28 3.57 -2.07 -8.53
N GLU A 29 4.45 -3.06 -8.48
CA GLU A 29 4.10 -4.44 -8.11
C GLU A 29 3.52 -4.52 -6.69
N THR A 30 4.14 -3.80 -5.74
CA THR A 30 3.63 -3.69 -4.37
C THR A 30 2.25 -3.03 -4.32
N ASN A 31 1.98 -2.03 -5.16
CA ASN A 31 0.69 -1.35 -5.22
C ASN A 31 -0.39 -2.25 -5.83
N TYR A 32 -0.06 -3.05 -6.86
CA TYR A 32 -0.97 -4.08 -7.37
C TYR A 32 -1.31 -5.12 -6.30
N ASP A 33 -0.33 -5.57 -5.52
CA ASP A 33 -0.57 -6.48 -4.40
C ASP A 33 -1.55 -5.88 -3.38
N ARG A 34 -1.40 -4.59 -3.04
CA ARG A 34 -2.31 -3.88 -2.13
C ARG A 34 -3.73 -3.80 -2.70
N LEU A 35 -3.87 -3.39 -3.96
CA LEU A 35 -5.17 -3.33 -4.64
C LEU A 35 -5.85 -4.69 -4.68
N LYS A 36 -5.11 -5.74 -5.05
CA LYS A 36 -5.65 -7.07 -5.21
C LYS A 36 -5.93 -7.77 -3.88
N ASN A 37 -4.97 -7.78 -2.98
CA ASN A 37 -5.00 -8.60 -1.78
C ASN A 37 -5.51 -7.86 -0.53
N LYS A 38 -5.42 -6.53 -0.49
CA LYS A 38 -5.89 -5.73 0.66
C LYS A 38 -7.22 -5.06 0.40
N LEU A 39 -7.41 -4.50 -0.78
CA LEU A 39 -8.66 -3.84 -1.16
C LEU A 39 -9.60 -4.74 -1.98
N HIS A 40 -9.12 -5.90 -2.43
CA HIS A 40 -9.92 -6.87 -3.19
C HIS A 40 -10.56 -6.30 -4.46
N ILE A 41 -9.82 -5.48 -5.23
CA ILE A 41 -10.34 -4.82 -6.44
C ILE A 41 -10.96 -5.77 -7.48
N GLU A 42 -10.66 -7.06 -7.41
CA GLU A 42 -11.22 -8.09 -8.29
C GLU A 42 -12.57 -8.65 -7.79
N LYS A 43 -13.07 -8.20 -6.63
CA LYS A 43 -14.37 -8.61 -6.10
C LYS A 43 -15.43 -7.57 -6.46
N PHE A 44 -16.40 -7.98 -7.26
CA PHE A 44 -17.49 -7.13 -7.71
C PHE A 44 -18.80 -7.52 -7.03
N SER A 45 -19.59 -6.53 -6.65
CA SER A 45 -20.90 -6.72 -5.99
C SER A 45 -22.00 -7.18 -6.98
N GLY A 46 -21.76 -7.09 -8.29
CA GLY A 46 -22.71 -7.52 -9.30
C GLY A 46 -22.08 -7.80 -10.65
N LYS A 47 -22.90 -8.25 -11.59
CA LYS A 47 -22.47 -8.68 -12.94
C LYS A 47 -22.74 -7.63 -14.03
N LYS A 48 -23.55 -6.60 -13.74
CA LYS A 48 -23.86 -5.55 -14.72
C LYS A 48 -22.64 -4.64 -14.89
N LYS A 49 -22.37 -4.22 -16.13
CA LYS A 49 -21.23 -3.36 -16.47
C LYS A 49 -21.12 -2.13 -15.55
N ILE A 50 -22.24 -1.44 -15.33
CA ILE A 50 -22.28 -0.25 -14.48
C ILE A 50 -21.83 -0.51 -13.04
N ILE A 51 -22.22 -1.68 -12.47
CA ILE A 51 -21.84 -2.08 -11.11
C ILE A 51 -20.35 -2.37 -11.04
N ILE A 52 -19.82 -3.11 -12.04
CA ILE A 52 -18.39 -3.41 -12.14
C ILE A 52 -17.57 -2.12 -12.24
N GLU A 53 -17.99 -1.17 -13.06
CA GLU A 53 -17.34 0.14 -13.20
C GLU A 53 -17.38 0.94 -11.89
N GLN A 54 -18.52 0.98 -11.22
CA GLN A 54 -18.66 1.65 -9.92
C GLN A 54 -17.73 1.03 -8.86
N ASP A 55 -17.74 -0.28 -8.73
CA ASP A 55 -16.87 -0.99 -7.79
C ASP A 55 -15.39 -0.73 -8.10
N PHE A 56 -15.00 -0.80 -9.36
CA PHE A 56 -13.63 -0.55 -9.79
C PHE A 56 -13.18 0.87 -9.42
N TYR A 57 -13.95 1.89 -9.80
CA TYR A 57 -13.58 3.28 -9.51
C TYR A 57 -13.59 3.59 -8.01
N SER A 58 -14.52 3.01 -7.25
CA SER A 58 -14.52 3.19 -5.79
C SER A 58 -13.27 2.58 -5.13
N HIS A 59 -12.80 1.43 -5.60
CA HIS A 59 -11.54 0.85 -5.10
C HIS A 59 -10.31 1.70 -5.48
N ILE A 60 -10.28 2.26 -6.69
CA ILE A 60 -9.18 3.16 -7.10
C ILE A 60 -9.20 4.45 -6.27
N TYR A 61 -10.39 5.03 -6.03
CA TYR A 61 -10.52 6.20 -5.16
C TYR A 61 -10.02 5.92 -3.74
N LEU A 62 -10.51 4.83 -3.14
CA LEU A 62 -10.09 4.40 -1.80
C LEU A 62 -8.57 4.15 -1.73
N PHE A 63 -7.99 3.56 -2.78
CA PHE A 63 -6.55 3.35 -2.86
C PHE A 63 -5.77 4.67 -2.87
N ASN A 64 -6.22 5.66 -3.64
CA ASN A 64 -5.56 6.96 -3.67
C ASN A 64 -5.62 7.67 -2.32
N VAL A 65 -6.77 7.64 -1.64
CA VAL A 65 -6.93 8.16 -0.27
C VAL A 65 -6.00 7.43 0.70
N LEU A 66 -5.95 6.09 0.62
CA LEU A 66 -5.07 5.26 1.44
C LEU A 66 -3.59 5.64 1.29
N ILE A 67 -3.12 5.84 0.06
CA ILE A 67 -1.71 6.19 -0.20
C ILE A 67 -1.39 7.61 0.30
N ALA A 68 -2.29 8.57 0.11
CA ALA A 68 -2.12 9.93 0.62
C ALA A 68 -2.03 9.93 2.15
N LEU A 69 -3.00 9.35 2.84
CA LEU A 69 -3.03 9.28 4.31
C LEU A 69 -1.86 8.47 4.88
N LYS A 70 -1.44 7.40 4.18
CA LYS A 70 -0.25 6.64 4.56
C LYS A 70 1.01 7.51 4.53
N HIS A 71 1.18 8.31 3.47
CA HIS A 71 2.32 9.22 3.35
C HIS A 71 2.35 10.23 4.51
N ASP A 72 1.21 10.86 4.79
CA ASP A 72 1.10 11.85 5.86
C ASP A 72 1.31 11.22 7.25
N ALA A 73 0.76 10.03 7.50
CA ALA A 73 0.99 9.29 8.73
C ALA A 73 2.47 8.93 8.93
N GLU A 74 3.17 8.51 7.86
CA GLU A 74 4.59 8.19 7.93
C GLU A 74 5.47 9.41 8.22
N GLN A 75 5.07 10.60 7.80
CA GLN A 75 5.75 11.86 8.19
C GLN A 75 5.60 12.18 9.68
N GLN A 76 4.52 11.76 10.32
CA GLN A 76 4.28 11.97 11.75
C GLN A 76 4.98 10.95 12.65
N ILE A 77 5.65 9.93 12.08
CA ILE A 77 6.35 8.92 12.87
C ILE A 77 7.57 9.53 13.51
N THR A 78 7.53 9.67 14.84
CA THR A 78 8.64 10.22 15.66
C THR A 78 9.58 9.13 16.20
N ARG A 79 9.20 7.86 16.09
CA ARG A 79 10.02 6.75 16.60
C ARG A 79 11.28 6.56 15.77
N LYS A 80 12.41 6.55 16.44
CA LYS A 80 13.72 6.28 15.78
C LYS A 80 13.76 4.84 15.28
N PRO A 81 14.51 4.59 14.19
CA PRO A 81 14.79 3.24 13.72
C PRO A 81 15.32 2.35 14.86
N LYS A 82 14.81 1.12 14.94
CA LYS A 82 15.26 0.15 15.92
C LYS A 82 16.40 -0.67 15.35
N GLU A 83 17.50 -0.75 16.09
CA GLU A 83 18.58 -1.67 15.78
C GLU A 83 18.35 -3.00 16.51
N THR A 84 18.32 -4.08 15.75
CA THR A 84 18.35 -5.44 16.29
C THR A 84 19.76 -6.01 16.14
N THR A 85 20.09 -7.08 16.87
CA THR A 85 21.40 -7.74 16.80
C THR A 85 21.82 -8.15 15.38
N LYS A 86 20.89 -8.20 14.43
CA LYS A 86 21.13 -8.69 13.07
C LYS A 86 20.79 -7.67 11.98
N TYR A 87 19.80 -6.79 12.19
CA TYR A 87 19.31 -5.88 11.14
C TYR A 87 18.88 -4.53 11.71
N LYS A 88 19.11 -3.49 10.92
CA LYS A 88 18.51 -2.18 11.14
C LYS A 88 17.04 -2.22 10.68
N CYS A 89 16.12 -1.73 11.48
CA CYS A 89 14.69 -1.74 11.20
C CYS A 89 14.13 -0.31 11.23
N GLU A 90 13.22 -0.02 10.30
CA GLU A 90 12.41 1.20 10.28
C GLU A 90 10.98 0.91 10.70
N TYR A 91 10.31 1.93 11.24
CA TYR A 91 8.88 1.88 11.52
C TYR A 91 8.10 2.42 10.33
N LYS A 92 7.04 1.72 9.98
CA LYS A 92 6.07 2.12 8.95
C LYS A 92 4.66 1.95 9.46
N THR A 93 3.75 2.73 8.93
CA THR A 93 2.33 2.63 9.26
C THR A 93 1.77 1.24 8.91
N ASN A 94 0.96 0.68 9.80
CA ASN A 94 0.23 -0.56 9.56
C ASN A 94 -0.91 -0.30 8.56
N ILE A 95 -0.74 -0.79 7.33
CA ILE A 95 -1.73 -0.57 6.25
C ILE A 95 -3.09 -1.19 6.58
N ASN A 96 -3.14 -2.33 7.29
CA ASN A 96 -4.42 -2.96 7.61
C ASN A 96 -5.23 -2.10 8.58
N THR A 97 -4.60 -1.55 9.61
CA THR A 97 -5.22 -0.61 10.54
C THR A 97 -5.65 0.66 9.84
N LEU A 98 -4.81 1.20 8.95
CA LEU A 98 -5.16 2.39 8.19
C LEU A 98 -6.40 2.16 7.30
N ILE A 99 -6.50 1.02 6.61
CA ILE A 99 -7.68 0.64 5.82
C ILE A 99 -8.92 0.53 6.71
N GLY A 100 -8.79 -0.07 7.90
CA GLY A 100 -9.88 -0.17 8.87
C GLY A 100 -10.40 1.20 9.26
N ASN A 101 -9.52 2.10 9.69
CA ASN A 101 -9.87 3.45 10.12
C ASN A 101 -10.50 4.28 8.99
N ILE A 102 -9.98 4.19 7.75
CA ILE A 102 -10.60 4.87 6.60
C ILE A 102 -12.03 4.36 6.38
N LYS A 103 -12.29 3.07 6.53
CA LYS A 103 -13.63 2.51 6.38
C LYS A 103 -14.58 2.97 7.48
N GLU A 104 -14.12 3.05 8.72
CA GLU A 104 -14.91 3.55 9.84
C GLU A 104 -15.27 5.02 9.69
N GLU A 105 -14.33 5.83 9.21
CA GLU A 105 -14.52 7.28 9.01
C GLU A 105 -15.08 7.65 7.63
N MET A 106 -15.43 6.66 6.80
CA MET A 106 -15.81 6.90 5.39
C MET A 106 -16.96 7.91 5.25
N PHE A 107 -17.99 7.83 6.10
CA PHE A 107 -19.11 8.76 6.02
C PHE A 107 -18.71 10.20 6.31
N ARG A 108 -17.81 10.40 7.29
CA ARG A 108 -17.27 11.73 7.62
C ARG A 108 -16.33 12.27 6.54
N LEU A 109 -15.60 11.39 5.85
CA LEU A 109 -14.74 11.75 4.72
C LEU A 109 -15.52 12.12 3.45
N LEU A 110 -16.78 11.68 3.33
CA LEU A 110 -17.66 11.94 2.18
C LEU A 110 -18.69 13.05 2.43
N THR A 111 -18.66 13.71 3.59
CA THR A 111 -19.52 14.87 3.87
C THR A 111 -19.03 16.10 3.09
N ASP A 112 -19.91 17.12 2.96
CA ASP A 112 -19.54 18.42 2.39
C ASP A 112 -18.94 19.38 3.44
N ASP A 113 -18.94 19.01 4.72
CA ASP A 113 -18.38 19.80 5.81
C ASP A 113 -16.86 19.61 5.91
N LYS A 114 -16.14 20.66 5.56
CA LYS A 114 -14.67 20.68 5.58
C LYS A 114 -14.08 20.50 6.97
N GLU A 115 -14.73 20.99 8.02
CA GLU A 115 -14.25 20.82 9.40
C GLU A 115 -14.36 19.37 9.82
N GLU A 116 -15.49 18.73 9.50
CA GLU A 116 -15.72 17.33 9.80
C GLU A 116 -14.73 16.41 9.06
N ILE A 117 -14.46 16.69 7.79
CA ILE A 117 -13.42 16.00 7.00
C ILE A 117 -12.05 16.14 7.67
N ASN A 118 -11.67 17.35 8.07
CA ASN A 118 -10.37 17.58 8.72
C ASN A 118 -10.24 16.83 10.04
N ILE A 119 -11.29 16.79 10.85
CA ILE A 119 -11.30 16.04 12.11
C ILE A 119 -11.13 14.56 11.82
N ALA A 120 -11.89 13.99 10.87
CA ALA A 120 -11.78 12.59 10.48
C ALA A 120 -10.36 12.23 9.99
N ILE A 121 -9.75 13.10 9.17
CA ILE A 121 -8.35 12.91 8.71
C ILE A 121 -7.39 12.89 9.91
N GLN A 122 -7.51 13.84 10.85
CA GLN A 122 -6.64 13.89 12.02
C GLN A 122 -6.81 12.67 12.93
N ASP A 123 -8.03 12.19 13.11
CA ASP A 123 -8.30 10.97 13.89
C ASP A 123 -7.61 9.75 13.25
N ILE A 124 -7.76 9.58 11.92
CA ILE A 124 -7.09 8.52 11.17
C ILE A 124 -5.57 8.61 11.30
N LEU A 125 -4.98 9.80 11.12
CA LEU A 125 -3.54 10.01 11.20
C LEU A 125 -2.99 9.75 12.60
N ASN A 126 -3.71 10.16 13.64
CA ASN A 126 -3.35 9.92 15.04
C ASN A 126 -3.29 8.43 15.38
N ILE A 127 -4.22 7.64 14.88
CA ILE A 127 -4.22 6.19 15.08
C ILE A 127 -3.11 5.55 14.26
N ALA A 128 -3.01 5.90 12.97
CA ALA A 128 -2.06 5.32 12.03
C ALA A 128 -0.60 5.58 12.41
N SER A 129 -0.29 6.73 13.02
CA SER A 129 1.06 7.06 13.49
C SER A 129 1.48 6.32 14.77
N LYS A 130 0.52 5.74 15.49
CA LYS A 130 0.77 4.96 16.74
C LYS A 130 0.84 3.46 16.50
N ASP A 131 0.03 2.94 15.56
CA ASP A 131 0.03 1.52 15.20
C ASP A 131 1.02 1.27 14.07
N LEU A 132 2.24 0.91 14.46
CA LEU A 132 3.38 0.80 13.57
C LEU A 132 3.85 -0.64 13.43
N VAL A 133 4.24 -0.99 12.22
CA VAL A 133 5.00 -2.21 11.93
C VAL A 133 6.46 -1.86 11.64
N TYR A 134 7.38 -2.73 12.04
CA TYR A 134 8.78 -2.55 11.70
C TYR A 134 9.13 -3.34 10.44
N THR A 135 9.97 -2.77 9.60
CA THR A 135 10.51 -3.41 8.39
C THR A 135 12.03 -3.44 8.47
N LYS A 136 12.63 -4.56 8.09
CA LYS A 136 14.09 -4.67 8.00
C LYS A 136 14.58 -3.80 6.84
N ILE A 137 15.65 -3.02 7.10
CA ILE A 137 16.35 -2.29 6.05
C ILE A 137 17.38 -3.24 5.45
N ASN A 138 17.34 -3.42 4.15
CA ASN A 138 18.24 -4.30 3.40
C ASN A 138 18.32 -5.72 4.01
N PRO A 139 17.22 -6.50 4.00
CA PRO A 139 17.28 -7.90 4.40
C PRO A 139 18.26 -8.62 3.46
N PRO A 140 19.08 -9.55 3.97
CA PRO A 140 20.00 -10.31 3.13
C PRO A 140 19.21 -11.07 2.06
N THR A 141 19.69 -10.99 0.83
CA THR A 141 19.08 -11.62 -0.36
C THR A 141 19.16 -13.16 -0.34
N ASN A 142 19.93 -13.74 0.57
CA ASN A 142 20.27 -15.17 0.62
C ASN A 142 19.63 -15.93 1.79
N GLU A 143 18.61 -15.41 2.47
CA GLU A 143 17.79 -16.29 3.30
C GLU A 143 17.01 -17.21 2.35
N GLU A 144 17.37 -18.50 2.26
CA GLU A 144 16.53 -19.51 1.65
C GLU A 144 15.16 -19.40 2.30
N ARG A 145 14.20 -18.89 1.54
CA ARG A 145 12.80 -18.97 1.95
C ARG A 145 12.47 -20.44 1.97
N GLU A 146 12.18 -21.01 3.14
CA GLU A 146 11.54 -22.31 3.20
C GLU A 146 10.34 -22.25 2.25
N LYS A 147 10.42 -23.02 1.15
CA LYS A 147 9.31 -23.14 0.23
C LYS A 147 8.23 -23.83 1.04
N ASP A 148 7.22 -23.07 1.45
CA ASP A 148 6.00 -23.66 2.02
C ASP A 148 5.50 -24.70 1.03
N LYS A 149 5.75 -25.96 1.37
CA LYS A 149 5.25 -27.11 0.64
C LYS A 149 3.74 -27.05 0.77
N TYR A 150 3.05 -26.88 -0.35
CA TYR A 150 1.59 -26.98 -0.47
C TYR A 150 0.76 -25.73 -0.08
N TYR A 151 0.92 -24.65 -0.78
CA TYR A 151 -0.16 -23.68 -0.90
C TYR A 151 -1.02 -24.03 -2.12
N HIS A 152 -2.04 -24.88 -1.92
CA HIS A 152 -3.12 -24.99 -2.90
C HIS A 152 -3.86 -23.65 -2.89
N LYS A 153 -3.59 -22.80 -3.89
CA LYS A 153 -4.41 -21.62 -4.18
C LYS A 153 -5.83 -22.13 -4.48
N LYS A 154 -6.73 -22.07 -3.48
CA LYS A 154 -8.16 -22.14 -3.78
C LYS A 154 -8.45 -21.00 -4.74
N CYS A 155 -9.00 -21.29 -5.93
CA CYS A 155 -9.54 -20.25 -6.81
C CYS A 155 -10.56 -19.45 -6.00
N LYS A 156 -10.23 -18.20 -5.66
CA LYS A 156 -11.17 -17.29 -5.03
C LYS A 156 -12.12 -16.82 -6.10
N SER A 157 -13.42 -16.94 -5.86
CA SER A 157 -14.41 -16.34 -6.74
C SER A 157 -14.22 -14.82 -6.76
N ASN A 158 -14.28 -14.21 -7.95
CA ASN A 158 -14.20 -12.75 -8.10
C ASN A 158 -15.54 -12.05 -7.83
N ILE A 159 -16.52 -12.79 -7.35
CA ILE A 159 -17.86 -12.30 -7.01
C ILE A 159 -17.98 -12.41 -5.50
N GLN A 160 -18.39 -11.31 -4.86
CA GLN A 160 -18.79 -11.34 -3.45
C GLN A 160 -20.05 -12.17 -3.31
N ASP A 161 -20.05 -13.10 -2.37
CA ASP A 161 -21.28 -13.78 -1.98
C ASP A 161 -22.23 -12.69 -1.43
N SER A 162 -23.37 -12.50 -2.12
CA SER A 162 -24.43 -11.63 -1.63
C SER A 162 -25.05 -12.26 -0.39
N PHE A 163 -24.98 -11.56 0.73
CA PHE A 163 -25.78 -11.84 1.92
C PHE A 163 -27.22 -11.47 1.68
#